data_15623b5f2731728565d61900480ff14a
#
_entry.id   15623b5f2731728565d61900480ff14a
#
_cell.length_a   1.000
_cell.length_b   1.000
_cell.length_c   1.000
_cell.angle_alpha   90.00
_cell.angle_beta   90.00
_cell.angle_gamma   90.00
#
_symmetry.space_group_name_H-M   'P 1'
#
loop_
_entity.id
_entity.type
_entity.pdbx_description
1 polymer ?
#
loop_
_entity_poly.entity_id
_entity_poly.type
_entity_poly.pdbx_seq_one_letter_code
_entity_poly.pdbx_strand_id
1 'polypeptide(L)'
;MSNGKRESGAVALPVLTRLKLFVSELITYLTTRSDGSLNRRLFNLLDLKASAPSTKLINAIHVTTSDITVDPSRNLWFRLFTPATSTSAPVPLIVYFHGGGFTKYAPDSKVFDHLCSHLAAHVPAVVASVNYRLAPDHKHPSQYEDGFDVLRFIDARPHLVNADIGRCFVGGDSAGGNIAHHVTVRAVEEVEQFGMLRIVGLLGLQPFFGGEERTDSEVRLTKVPGRMDRYWRDFLPEGADRDHPAANVCGTGRDVTHLRFPPCLVVVGGRDPLQDWQRRYVEWLRTCGKPVFVVHYPNAFHAFYAFPELPDFHLLLQDVASFVREQLNSY
;
A
#
# COMPACT_ATOMS: atom_id res chain seq x y z
N MET A 1 -17.95 8.18 13.80
CA MET A 1 -18.18 6.89 13.09
C MET A 1 -18.67 5.83 14.06
N SER A 2 -19.85 5.24 13.81
CA SER A 2 -20.40 4.21 14.69
C SER A 2 -19.58 2.93 14.55
N ASN A 3 -19.06 2.42 15.66
CA ASN A 3 -18.45 1.09 15.77
C ASN A 3 -19.53 -0.01 15.61
N GLY A 4 -20.10 -0.14 14.42
CA GLY A 4 -20.95 -1.28 14.10
C GLY A 4 -20.12 -2.54 14.05
N LYS A 5 -20.26 -3.43 15.02
CA LYS A 5 -19.73 -4.80 14.97
C LYS A 5 -20.33 -5.48 13.73
N ARG A 6 -19.53 -5.61 12.67
CA ARG A 6 -19.90 -6.45 11.52
C ARG A 6 -19.87 -7.91 11.96
N GLU A 7 -21.00 -8.61 11.87
CA GLU A 7 -21.16 -9.97 12.37
C GLU A 7 -20.26 -10.99 11.68
N SER A 8 -19.68 -11.90 12.46
CA SER A 8 -18.75 -12.94 12.03
C SER A 8 -19.46 -14.24 11.61
N GLY A 9 -20.25 -14.20 10.55
CA GLY A 9 -20.69 -15.40 9.86
C GLY A 9 -19.59 -15.89 8.90
N ALA A 10 -19.25 -17.18 8.88
CA ALA A 10 -18.32 -17.74 7.90
C ALA A 10 -18.99 -17.76 6.51
N VAL A 11 -18.87 -16.66 5.77
CA VAL A 11 -19.35 -16.56 4.41
C VAL A 11 -18.41 -17.36 3.50
N ALA A 12 -18.97 -18.34 2.77
CA ALA A 12 -18.20 -19.09 1.77
C ALA A 12 -17.74 -18.14 0.65
N LEU A 13 -16.44 -18.16 0.33
CA LEU A 13 -15.88 -17.33 -0.74
C LEU A 13 -16.52 -17.70 -2.09
N PRO A 14 -16.82 -16.71 -2.96
CA PRO A 14 -17.29 -16.94 -4.32
C PRO A 14 -16.37 -17.89 -5.08
N VAL A 15 -16.93 -18.68 -5.99
CA VAL A 15 -16.15 -19.65 -6.79
C VAL A 15 -15.03 -18.97 -7.55
N LEU A 16 -15.31 -17.81 -8.14
CA LEU A 16 -14.30 -17.01 -8.87
C LEU A 16 -13.14 -16.60 -7.97
N THR A 17 -13.42 -16.12 -6.75
CA THR A 17 -12.39 -15.75 -5.77
C THR A 17 -11.54 -16.97 -5.39
N ARG A 18 -12.16 -18.13 -5.16
CA ARG A 18 -11.43 -19.37 -4.85
C ARG A 18 -10.51 -19.78 -6.00
N LEU A 19 -10.98 -19.67 -7.25
CA LEU A 19 -10.16 -19.96 -8.43
C LEU A 19 -8.98 -18.99 -8.55
N LYS A 20 -9.19 -17.70 -8.40
CA LYS A 20 -8.14 -16.69 -8.42
C LYS A 20 -7.10 -16.90 -7.32
N LEU A 21 -7.54 -17.25 -6.11
CA LEU A 21 -6.64 -17.60 -5.01
C LEU A 21 -5.80 -18.85 -5.34
N PHE A 22 -6.43 -19.89 -5.90
CA PHE A 22 -5.70 -21.09 -6.34
C PHE A 22 -4.65 -20.77 -7.40
N VAL A 23 -4.99 -19.97 -8.42
CA VAL A 23 -4.05 -19.53 -9.46
C VAL A 23 -2.92 -18.71 -8.87
N SER A 24 -3.20 -17.80 -7.95
CA SER A 24 -2.18 -16.98 -7.25
C SER A 24 -1.21 -17.85 -6.44
N GLU A 25 -1.72 -18.85 -5.71
CA GLU A 25 -0.88 -19.80 -4.97
C GLU A 25 -0.05 -20.67 -5.92
N LEU A 26 -0.64 -21.12 -7.03
CA LEU A 26 0.08 -21.88 -8.06
C LEU A 26 1.21 -21.06 -8.69
N ILE A 27 0.96 -19.80 -9.06
CA ILE A 27 2.00 -18.88 -9.57
C ILE A 27 3.10 -18.72 -8.52
N THR A 28 2.74 -18.51 -7.26
CA THR A 28 3.71 -18.37 -6.17
C THR A 28 4.56 -19.65 -6.03
N TYR A 29 3.94 -20.82 -6.09
CA TYR A 29 4.65 -22.11 -6.03
C TYR A 29 5.61 -22.30 -7.22
N LEU A 30 5.14 -22.09 -8.44
CA LEU A 30 5.96 -22.25 -9.66
C LEU A 30 7.12 -21.24 -9.73
N THR A 31 6.94 -20.06 -9.16
CA THR A 31 7.96 -18.99 -9.19
C THR A 31 8.90 -19.01 -7.98
N THR A 32 8.69 -19.91 -7.02
CA THR A 32 9.59 -20.10 -5.87
C THR A 32 10.59 -21.20 -6.21
N ARG A 33 11.90 -20.90 -6.15
CA ARG A 33 12.96 -21.89 -6.35
C ARG A 33 13.13 -22.81 -5.14
N SER A 34 13.92 -23.88 -5.27
CA SER A 34 14.20 -24.84 -4.20
C SER A 34 14.88 -24.19 -2.97
N ASP A 35 15.67 -23.14 -3.17
CA ASP A 35 16.29 -22.34 -2.11
C ASP A 35 15.34 -21.32 -1.47
N GLY A 36 14.09 -21.28 -1.94
CA GLY A 36 13.06 -20.34 -1.51
C GLY A 36 13.13 -18.97 -2.18
N SER A 37 14.12 -18.70 -3.05
CA SER A 37 14.21 -17.42 -3.76
C SER A 37 13.13 -17.27 -4.85
N LEU A 38 12.81 -16.05 -5.21
CA LEU A 38 11.87 -15.77 -6.30
C LEU A 38 12.56 -15.93 -7.66
N ASN A 39 11.99 -16.72 -8.55
CA ASN A 39 12.30 -16.68 -9.97
C ASN A 39 11.60 -15.47 -10.62
N ARG A 40 12.22 -14.30 -10.54
CA ARG A 40 11.66 -13.02 -11.03
C ARG A 40 11.33 -13.07 -12.52
N ARG A 41 12.15 -13.74 -13.35
CA ARG A 41 11.89 -13.85 -14.80
C ARG A 41 10.59 -14.60 -15.06
N LEU A 42 10.39 -15.72 -14.40
CA LEU A 42 9.16 -16.51 -14.53
C LEU A 42 7.96 -15.77 -13.93
N PHE A 43 8.13 -15.12 -12.78
CA PHE A 43 7.08 -14.31 -12.17
C PHE A 43 6.63 -13.18 -13.11
N ASN A 44 7.57 -12.42 -13.69
CA ASN A 44 7.25 -11.32 -14.61
C ASN A 44 6.56 -11.79 -15.89
N LEU A 45 6.82 -13.02 -16.35
CA LEU A 45 6.13 -13.62 -17.49
C LEU A 45 4.66 -13.96 -17.14
N LEU A 46 4.39 -14.34 -15.91
CA LEU A 46 3.05 -14.72 -15.43
C LEU A 46 2.26 -13.53 -14.86
N ASP A 47 2.92 -12.43 -14.52
CA ASP A 47 2.30 -11.22 -14.02
C ASP A 47 1.64 -10.44 -15.19
N LEU A 48 0.32 -10.50 -15.24
CA LEU A 48 -0.45 -9.83 -16.27
C LEU A 48 -0.33 -8.32 -16.17
N LYS A 49 0.14 -7.68 -17.24
CA LYS A 49 0.35 -6.24 -17.32
C LYS A 49 -0.80 -5.50 -17.98
N ALA A 50 -1.04 -4.28 -17.52
CA ALA A 50 -1.94 -3.31 -18.15
C ALA A 50 -1.12 -2.27 -18.92
N SER A 51 -1.55 -1.93 -20.12
CA SER A 51 -0.89 -0.89 -20.94
C SER A 51 -1.29 0.52 -20.49
N ALA A 52 -0.39 1.48 -20.71
CA ALA A 52 -0.65 2.90 -20.66
C ALA A 52 -0.05 3.57 -21.96
N PRO A 53 -0.64 4.66 -22.47
CA PRO A 53 -1.86 5.31 -21.96
C PRO A 53 -3.11 4.44 -22.21
N SER A 54 -4.09 4.54 -21.30
CA SER A 54 -5.40 3.88 -21.45
C SER A 54 -6.50 4.71 -20.76
N THR A 55 -7.75 4.42 -21.12
CA THR A 55 -8.92 5.02 -20.46
C THR A 55 -9.87 3.91 -20.05
N LYS A 56 -10.32 3.94 -18.81
CA LYS A 56 -11.27 2.97 -18.24
C LYS A 56 -12.51 3.67 -17.76
N LEU A 57 -13.67 3.04 -17.92
CA LEU A 57 -14.92 3.50 -17.36
C LEU A 57 -15.20 2.73 -16.06
N ILE A 58 -15.22 3.44 -14.94
CA ILE A 58 -15.45 2.88 -13.61
C ILE A 58 -16.58 3.67 -12.96
N ASN A 59 -17.73 3.04 -12.70
CA ASN A 59 -18.91 3.69 -12.11
C ASN A 59 -19.27 5.01 -12.80
N ALA A 60 -19.33 5.01 -14.14
CA ALA A 60 -19.58 6.19 -14.98
C ALA A 60 -18.48 7.29 -14.93
N ILE A 61 -17.35 7.04 -14.30
CA ILE A 61 -16.19 7.94 -14.27
C ILE A 61 -15.12 7.40 -15.20
N HIS A 62 -14.66 8.22 -16.14
CA HIS A 62 -13.49 7.90 -16.97
C HIS A 62 -12.22 8.12 -16.15
N VAL A 63 -11.37 7.11 -16.07
CA VAL A 63 -10.04 7.19 -15.47
C VAL A 63 -9.01 6.97 -16.56
N THR A 64 -8.18 7.99 -16.82
CA THR A 64 -7.07 7.91 -17.77
C THR A 64 -5.80 7.49 -17.05
N THR A 65 -4.94 6.74 -17.75
CA THR A 65 -3.63 6.33 -17.21
C THR A 65 -2.49 6.84 -18.08
N SER A 66 -1.39 7.23 -17.45
CA SER A 66 -0.12 7.57 -18.11
C SER A 66 1.06 7.21 -17.21
N ASP A 67 2.21 6.89 -17.79
CA ASP A 67 3.43 6.57 -17.06
C ASP A 67 4.39 7.77 -17.11
N ILE A 68 4.91 8.19 -15.95
CA ILE A 68 5.80 9.33 -15.78
C ILE A 68 7.13 8.85 -15.22
N THR A 69 8.21 9.06 -15.98
CA THR A 69 9.56 8.68 -15.56
C THR A 69 10.13 9.71 -14.59
N VAL A 70 10.66 9.23 -13.47
CA VAL A 70 11.34 10.03 -12.44
C VAL A 70 12.85 9.95 -12.62
N ASP A 71 13.39 8.73 -12.68
CA ASP A 71 14.80 8.45 -12.87
C ASP A 71 14.98 7.20 -13.77
N PRO A 72 15.36 7.39 -15.04
CA PRO A 72 15.51 6.28 -15.97
C PRO A 72 16.67 5.33 -15.59
N SER A 73 17.70 5.81 -14.89
CA SER A 73 18.86 4.99 -14.50
C SER A 73 18.49 3.91 -13.46
N ARG A 74 17.47 4.17 -12.63
CA ARG A 74 16.93 3.25 -11.63
C ARG A 74 15.65 2.58 -12.07
N ASN A 75 15.16 2.82 -13.30
CA ASN A 75 13.82 2.46 -13.74
C ASN A 75 12.72 2.93 -12.75
N LEU A 76 12.94 4.11 -12.15
CA LEU A 76 11.99 4.73 -11.23
C LEU A 76 10.99 5.57 -12.04
N TRP A 77 9.73 5.19 -11.94
CA TRP A 77 8.60 5.85 -12.58
C TRP A 77 7.34 5.64 -11.75
N PHE A 78 6.29 6.37 -12.04
CA PHE A 78 4.97 6.11 -11.46
C PHE A 78 3.89 6.12 -12.53
N ARG A 79 2.86 5.30 -12.32
CA ARG A 79 1.64 5.32 -13.13
C ARG A 79 0.65 6.28 -12.51
N LEU A 80 0.22 7.25 -13.30
CA LEU A 80 -0.78 8.22 -12.92
C LEU A 80 -2.16 7.70 -13.35
N PHE A 81 -3.12 7.77 -12.43
CA PHE A 81 -4.54 7.47 -12.66
C PHE A 81 -5.32 8.75 -12.41
N THR A 82 -5.85 9.35 -13.47
CA THR A 82 -6.53 10.65 -13.40
C THR A 82 -8.02 10.47 -13.68
N PRO A 83 -8.88 10.68 -12.67
CA PRO A 83 -10.32 10.61 -12.87
C PRO A 83 -10.82 11.85 -13.63
N ALA A 84 -11.78 11.66 -14.53
CA ALA A 84 -12.54 12.76 -15.10
C ALA A 84 -13.47 13.33 -14.00
N THR A 85 -13.22 14.56 -13.62
CA THR A 85 -14.04 15.28 -12.62
C THR A 85 -14.94 16.31 -13.27
N SER A 86 -16.14 16.49 -12.74
CA SER A 86 -17.07 17.53 -13.18
C SER A 86 -16.76 18.92 -12.60
N THR A 87 -15.78 19.00 -11.70
CA THR A 87 -15.38 20.25 -11.04
C THR A 87 -14.09 20.79 -11.64
N SER A 88 -13.97 22.11 -11.74
CA SER A 88 -12.73 22.80 -12.13
C SER A 88 -11.69 22.85 -11.00
N ALA A 89 -12.07 22.51 -9.76
CA ALA A 89 -11.17 22.50 -8.62
C ALA A 89 -10.22 21.29 -8.69
N PRO A 90 -8.92 21.47 -8.44
CA PRO A 90 -7.98 20.36 -8.38
C PRO A 90 -8.36 19.36 -7.28
N VAL A 91 -8.32 18.07 -7.61
CA VAL A 91 -8.56 16.97 -6.67
C VAL A 91 -7.30 16.63 -5.89
N PRO A 92 -7.39 15.99 -4.71
CA PRO A 92 -6.22 15.59 -3.93
C PRO A 92 -5.37 14.57 -4.68
N LEU A 93 -4.10 14.45 -4.26
CA LEU A 93 -3.16 13.44 -4.73
C LEU A 93 -3.08 12.27 -3.75
N ILE A 94 -3.05 11.04 -4.25
CA ILE A 94 -2.64 9.86 -3.50
C ILE A 94 -1.37 9.29 -4.12
N VAL A 95 -0.24 9.33 -3.40
CA VAL A 95 0.96 8.59 -3.79
C VAL A 95 0.87 7.19 -3.20
N TYR A 96 0.83 6.18 -4.06
CA TYR A 96 0.51 4.81 -3.69
C TYR A 96 1.68 3.86 -3.92
N PHE A 97 1.99 3.04 -2.91
CA PHE A 97 2.98 1.98 -2.97
C PHE A 97 2.29 0.62 -2.98
N HIS A 98 2.54 -0.16 -4.02
CA HIS A 98 1.93 -1.49 -4.16
C HIS A 98 2.53 -2.51 -3.18
N GLY A 99 1.74 -3.54 -2.85
CA GLY A 99 2.19 -4.68 -2.07
C GLY A 99 3.04 -5.67 -2.87
N GLY A 100 3.22 -6.87 -2.31
CA GLY A 100 4.00 -7.93 -2.96
C GLY A 100 5.25 -8.32 -2.19
N GLY A 101 5.31 -8.05 -0.87
CA GLY A 101 6.44 -8.44 0.00
C GLY A 101 7.76 -7.79 -0.41
N PHE A 102 7.74 -6.59 -0.95
CA PHE A 102 8.88 -5.85 -1.49
C PHE A 102 9.56 -6.51 -2.71
N THR A 103 9.10 -7.70 -3.14
CA THR A 103 9.81 -8.54 -4.11
C THR A 103 9.10 -8.72 -5.44
N LYS A 104 7.81 -8.38 -5.51
CA LYS A 104 6.93 -8.70 -6.64
C LYS A 104 6.13 -7.48 -7.07
N TYR A 105 5.63 -7.55 -8.33
CA TYR A 105 4.71 -6.61 -8.95
C TYR A 105 5.32 -5.27 -9.35
N ALA A 106 4.47 -4.44 -9.92
CA ALA A 106 4.73 -3.07 -10.36
C ALA A 106 3.39 -2.33 -10.52
N PRO A 107 3.36 -1.02 -10.72
CA PRO A 107 2.13 -0.25 -10.95
C PRO A 107 1.29 -0.72 -12.14
N ASP A 108 1.94 -1.30 -13.14
CA ASP A 108 1.32 -1.85 -14.34
C ASP A 108 0.82 -3.29 -14.19
N SER A 109 1.10 -3.97 -13.07
CA SER A 109 0.46 -5.26 -12.76
C SER A 109 -1.04 -5.08 -12.69
N LYS A 110 -1.83 -5.92 -13.42
CA LYS A 110 -3.29 -5.73 -13.55
C LYS A 110 -4.02 -5.60 -12.21
N VAL A 111 -3.54 -6.25 -11.17
CA VAL A 111 -4.13 -6.17 -9.83
C VAL A 111 -4.04 -4.77 -9.26
N PHE A 112 -2.88 -4.10 -9.37
CA PHE A 112 -2.67 -2.76 -8.86
C PHE A 112 -3.21 -1.68 -9.80
N ASP A 113 -3.11 -1.89 -11.10
CA ASP A 113 -3.73 -1.05 -12.11
C ASP A 113 -5.26 -1.00 -11.93
N HIS A 114 -5.88 -2.13 -11.56
CA HIS A 114 -7.30 -2.20 -11.22
C HIS A 114 -7.61 -1.46 -9.91
N LEU A 115 -6.90 -1.77 -8.82
CA LEU A 115 -7.11 -1.15 -7.51
C LEU A 115 -6.95 0.38 -7.57
N CYS A 116 -5.86 0.86 -8.18
CA CYS A 116 -5.58 2.29 -8.28
C CYS A 116 -6.59 3.02 -9.19
N SER A 117 -7.07 2.37 -10.27
CA SER A 117 -8.15 2.92 -11.09
C SER A 117 -9.45 3.09 -10.28
N HIS A 118 -9.79 2.09 -9.45
CA HIS A 118 -10.96 2.18 -8.57
C HIS A 118 -10.78 3.20 -7.45
N LEU A 119 -9.60 3.29 -6.85
CA LEU A 119 -9.30 4.34 -5.87
C LEU A 119 -9.49 5.73 -6.50
N ALA A 120 -8.92 5.98 -7.69
CA ALA A 120 -9.06 7.26 -8.38
C ALA A 120 -10.52 7.64 -8.65
N ALA A 121 -11.35 6.66 -9.06
CA ALA A 121 -12.76 6.91 -9.34
C ALA A 121 -13.63 7.13 -8.10
N HIS A 122 -13.41 6.35 -7.01
CA HIS A 122 -14.26 6.38 -5.83
C HIS A 122 -13.88 7.48 -4.83
N VAL A 123 -12.59 7.81 -4.75
CA VAL A 123 -12.06 8.82 -3.81
C VAL A 123 -12.08 10.22 -4.42
N PRO A 124 -12.45 10.42 -5.66
CA PRO A 124 -12.11 11.50 -6.60
C PRO A 124 -10.73 12.13 -6.31
N ALA A 125 -9.68 11.32 -6.55
CA ALA A 125 -8.29 11.71 -6.34
C ALA A 125 -7.43 11.31 -7.54
N VAL A 126 -6.38 12.05 -7.84
CA VAL A 126 -5.33 11.55 -8.73
C VAL A 126 -4.49 10.55 -7.92
N VAL A 127 -4.24 9.36 -8.49
CA VAL A 127 -3.40 8.35 -7.85
C VAL A 127 -2.11 8.20 -8.63
N ALA A 128 -0.96 8.35 -7.95
CA ALA A 128 0.37 8.12 -8.48
C ALA A 128 0.94 6.82 -7.87
N SER A 129 0.83 5.70 -8.59
CA SER A 129 1.34 4.40 -8.15
C SER A 129 2.80 4.24 -8.53
N VAL A 130 3.66 4.02 -7.53
CA VAL A 130 5.13 4.10 -7.65
C VAL A 130 5.75 2.76 -8.01
N ASN A 131 6.60 2.74 -9.06
CA ASN A 131 7.45 1.61 -9.40
C ASN A 131 8.78 1.69 -8.63
N TYR A 132 8.75 1.33 -7.37
CA TYR A 132 9.95 1.29 -6.54
C TYR A 132 10.83 0.06 -6.84
N ARG A 133 12.13 0.14 -6.58
CA ARG A 133 13.08 -0.96 -6.75
C ARG A 133 12.73 -2.14 -5.85
N LEU A 134 12.84 -3.35 -6.38
CA LEU A 134 12.42 -4.58 -5.69
C LEU A 134 13.60 -5.34 -5.08
N ALA A 135 13.35 -5.90 -3.90
CA ALA A 135 14.23 -6.87 -3.24
C ALA A 135 14.16 -8.25 -3.95
N PRO A 136 15.19 -9.09 -3.84
CA PRO A 136 16.46 -8.88 -3.14
C PRO A 136 17.53 -8.12 -3.94
N ASP A 137 17.25 -7.77 -5.22
CA ASP A 137 18.21 -7.09 -6.08
C ASP A 137 18.56 -5.70 -5.50
N HIS A 138 17.59 -5.08 -4.85
CA HIS A 138 17.73 -3.83 -4.13
C HIS A 138 17.10 -3.98 -2.74
N LYS A 139 17.96 -4.10 -1.72
CA LYS A 139 17.54 -4.23 -0.32
C LYS A 139 17.17 -2.85 0.27
N HIS A 140 16.57 -2.87 1.48
CA HIS A 140 16.41 -1.68 2.31
C HIS A 140 17.73 -0.89 2.40
N PRO A 141 17.71 0.47 2.25
CA PRO A 141 16.53 1.35 2.23
C PRO A 141 16.03 1.74 0.82
N SER A 142 16.46 1.06 -0.25
CA SER A 142 16.22 1.49 -1.64
C SER A 142 14.75 1.84 -1.95
N GLN A 143 13.79 1.10 -1.37
CA GLN A 143 12.35 1.31 -1.58
C GLN A 143 11.87 2.63 -0.95
N TYR A 144 12.42 2.98 0.20
CA TYR A 144 12.09 4.22 0.91
C TYR A 144 12.72 5.44 0.24
N GLU A 145 13.95 5.28 -0.27
CA GLU A 145 14.62 6.30 -1.08
C GLU A 145 13.82 6.62 -2.34
N ASP A 146 13.40 5.57 -3.07
CA ASP A 146 12.60 5.75 -4.28
C ASP A 146 11.27 6.45 -4.00
N GLY A 147 10.60 6.07 -2.91
CA GLY A 147 9.36 6.72 -2.49
C GLY A 147 9.55 8.20 -2.15
N PHE A 148 10.60 8.52 -1.41
CA PHE A 148 10.93 9.89 -1.05
C PHE A 148 11.32 10.73 -2.26
N ASP A 149 12.10 10.18 -3.18
CA ASP A 149 12.50 10.85 -4.43
C ASP A 149 11.29 11.12 -5.33
N VAL A 150 10.28 10.23 -5.36
CA VAL A 150 9.02 10.49 -6.08
C VAL A 150 8.27 11.66 -5.48
N LEU A 151 8.18 11.78 -4.15
CA LEU A 151 7.55 12.94 -3.50
C LEU A 151 8.26 14.23 -3.89
N ARG A 152 9.60 14.27 -3.84
CA ARG A 152 10.40 15.44 -4.24
C ARG A 152 10.24 15.76 -5.73
N PHE A 153 10.19 14.75 -6.58
CA PHE A 153 9.97 14.94 -8.01
C PHE A 153 8.61 15.59 -8.29
N ILE A 154 7.56 15.13 -7.61
CA ILE A 154 6.21 15.68 -7.75
C ILE A 154 6.16 17.12 -7.21
N ASP A 155 6.77 17.40 -6.05
CA ASP A 155 6.85 18.75 -5.49
C ASP A 155 7.53 19.74 -6.43
N ALA A 156 8.62 19.33 -7.07
CA ALA A 156 9.36 20.15 -8.04
C ALA A 156 8.62 20.32 -9.39
N ARG A 157 7.64 19.45 -9.72
CA ARG A 157 6.94 19.42 -11.01
C ARG A 157 5.43 19.14 -10.86
N PRO A 158 4.70 19.96 -10.07
CA PRO A 158 3.30 19.70 -9.72
C PRO A 158 2.37 19.67 -10.94
N HIS A 159 2.73 20.38 -12.01
CA HIS A 159 1.97 20.42 -13.27
C HIS A 159 1.86 19.05 -13.96
N LEU A 160 2.77 18.09 -13.68
CA LEU A 160 2.75 16.77 -14.29
C LEU A 160 1.64 15.88 -13.72
N VAL A 161 1.22 16.11 -12.47
CA VAL A 161 0.19 15.27 -11.82
C VAL A 161 -1.21 15.88 -11.92
N ASN A 162 -1.33 17.18 -12.24
CA ASN A 162 -2.61 17.89 -12.34
C ASN A 162 -3.54 17.64 -11.14
N ALA A 163 -2.99 17.75 -9.94
CA ALA A 163 -3.65 17.51 -8.66
C ALA A 163 -3.24 18.58 -7.64
N ASP A 164 -4.01 18.72 -6.58
CA ASP A 164 -3.63 19.54 -5.43
C ASP A 164 -2.62 18.77 -4.57
N ILE A 165 -1.34 19.05 -4.74
CA ILE A 165 -0.26 18.41 -3.98
C ILE A 165 -0.15 18.94 -2.55
N GLY A 166 -0.76 20.08 -2.23
CA GLY A 166 -0.93 20.56 -0.85
C GLY A 166 -1.91 19.71 -0.04
N ARG A 167 -2.68 18.85 -0.71
CA ARG A 167 -3.58 17.86 -0.13
C ARG A 167 -3.18 16.45 -0.58
N CYS A 168 -1.93 16.06 -0.24
CA CYS A 168 -1.35 14.77 -0.60
C CYS A 168 -1.63 13.73 0.47
N PHE A 169 -2.10 12.57 0.05
CA PHE A 169 -2.16 11.35 0.86
C PHE A 169 -1.03 10.42 0.41
N VAL A 170 -0.39 9.76 1.36
CA VAL A 170 0.56 8.68 1.07
C VAL A 170 -0.09 7.38 1.48
N GLY A 171 -0.06 6.37 0.63
CA GLY A 171 -0.74 5.13 0.93
C GLY A 171 -0.09 3.91 0.31
N GLY A 172 -0.50 2.74 0.77
CA GLY A 172 -0.06 1.47 0.21
C GLY A 172 -0.65 0.29 0.94
N ASP A 173 -0.49 -0.86 0.32
CA ASP A 173 -0.99 -2.13 0.84
C ASP A 173 0.16 -3.07 1.21
N SER A 174 -0.01 -3.86 2.27
CA SER A 174 0.99 -4.86 2.67
C SER A 174 2.40 -4.24 2.81
N ALA A 175 3.38 -4.70 2.04
CA ALA A 175 4.72 -4.12 1.95
C ALA A 175 4.70 -2.64 1.53
N GLY A 176 3.77 -2.25 0.65
CA GLY A 176 3.57 -0.86 0.26
C GLY A 176 3.06 0.00 1.42
N GLY A 177 2.25 -0.56 2.32
CA GLY A 177 1.83 0.12 3.55
C GLY A 177 2.98 0.40 4.52
N ASN A 178 3.95 -0.51 4.57
CA ASN A 178 5.21 -0.30 5.28
C ASN A 178 6.05 0.82 4.63
N ILE A 179 6.22 0.78 3.30
CA ILE A 179 6.92 1.85 2.56
C ILE A 179 6.24 3.20 2.80
N ALA A 180 4.92 3.26 2.70
CA ALA A 180 4.14 4.47 2.92
C ALA A 180 4.39 5.07 4.31
N HIS A 181 4.44 4.24 5.37
CA HIS A 181 4.79 4.68 6.71
C HIS A 181 6.18 5.34 6.77
N HIS A 182 7.22 4.64 6.32
CA HIS A 182 8.60 5.12 6.44
C HIS A 182 8.87 6.35 5.56
N VAL A 183 8.28 6.40 4.35
CA VAL A 183 8.35 7.58 3.48
C VAL A 183 7.64 8.77 4.12
N THR A 184 6.49 8.55 4.77
CA THR A 184 5.77 9.61 5.49
C THR A 184 6.56 10.13 6.67
N VAL A 185 7.15 9.24 7.50
CA VAL A 185 8.02 9.64 8.64
C VAL A 185 9.14 10.54 8.13
N ARG A 186 9.86 10.10 7.10
CA ARG A 186 10.96 10.88 6.54
C ARG A 186 10.50 12.22 5.96
N ALA A 187 9.39 12.24 5.23
CA ALA A 187 8.88 13.47 4.62
C ALA A 187 8.42 14.51 5.66
N VAL A 188 7.91 14.06 6.80
CA VAL A 188 7.51 14.95 7.90
C VAL A 188 8.75 15.47 8.66
N GLU A 189 9.79 14.65 8.82
CA GLU A 189 11.06 15.07 9.45
C GLU A 189 11.82 16.06 8.57
N GLU A 190 11.83 15.84 7.27
CA GLU A 190 12.53 16.65 6.28
C GLU A 190 11.56 17.60 5.54
N VAL A 191 10.54 18.14 6.26
CA VAL A 191 9.45 18.94 5.67
C VAL A 191 9.95 20.19 4.94
N GLU A 192 11.09 20.73 5.32
CA GLU A 192 11.74 21.87 4.67
C GLU A 192 12.23 21.57 3.24
N GLN A 193 12.35 20.30 2.86
CA GLN A 193 12.69 19.90 1.50
C GLN A 193 11.51 20.04 0.52
N PHE A 194 10.30 20.32 1.01
CA PHE A 194 9.09 20.43 0.20
C PHE A 194 8.59 21.88 0.16
N GLY A 195 8.42 22.39 -1.06
CA GLY A 195 7.89 23.74 -1.30
C GLY A 195 6.36 23.78 -1.13
N MET A 196 5.65 22.92 -1.83
CA MET A 196 4.19 22.92 -1.88
C MET A 196 3.55 21.62 -1.38
N LEU A 197 4.21 20.47 -1.53
CA LEU A 197 3.66 19.18 -1.15
C LEU A 197 3.45 19.10 0.37
N ARG A 198 2.22 18.72 0.77
CA ARG A 198 1.88 18.51 2.19
C ARG A 198 1.16 17.18 2.34
N ILE A 199 1.68 16.31 3.20
CA ILE A 199 1.04 15.03 3.51
C ILE A 199 -0.02 15.26 4.57
N VAL A 200 -1.30 15.08 4.19
CA VAL A 200 -2.47 15.31 5.03
C VAL A 200 -3.12 14.03 5.53
N GLY A 201 -2.67 12.86 5.07
CA GLY A 201 -3.14 11.57 5.56
C GLY A 201 -2.30 10.40 5.10
N LEU A 202 -2.29 9.32 5.89
CA LEU A 202 -1.64 8.05 5.59
C LEU A 202 -2.69 6.93 5.44
N LEU A 203 -2.59 6.13 4.38
CA LEU A 203 -3.49 5.02 4.08
C LEU A 203 -2.72 3.69 4.17
N GLY A 204 -2.87 2.95 5.26
CA GLY A 204 -2.27 1.63 5.47
C GLY A 204 -3.29 0.52 5.23
N LEU A 205 -3.27 -0.10 4.04
CA LEU A 205 -4.15 -1.23 3.71
C LEU A 205 -3.48 -2.54 4.11
N GLN A 206 -3.87 -3.11 5.24
CA GLN A 206 -3.26 -4.34 5.80
C GLN A 206 -1.71 -4.25 5.81
N PRO A 207 -1.08 -3.21 6.41
CA PRO A 207 0.35 -2.95 6.27
C PRO A 207 1.19 -4.11 6.83
N PHE A 208 2.34 -4.35 6.17
CA PHE A 208 3.25 -5.43 6.53
C PHE A 208 4.31 -4.92 7.51
N PHE A 209 4.08 -5.15 8.78
CA PHE A 209 5.06 -5.00 9.86
C PHE A 209 5.38 -6.38 10.46
N GLY A 210 6.42 -6.47 11.25
CA GLY A 210 6.88 -7.71 11.84
C GLY A 210 7.79 -7.48 13.04
N GLY A 211 8.33 -8.57 13.56
CA GLY A 211 9.32 -8.66 14.63
C GLY A 211 9.76 -10.13 14.77
N GLU A 212 10.77 -10.41 15.58
CA GLU A 212 11.21 -11.79 15.83
C GLU A 212 10.16 -12.59 16.60
N GLU A 213 9.37 -11.93 17.45
CA GLU A 213 8.24 -12.57 18.12
C GLU A 213 7.20 -13.07 17.10
N ARG A 214 6.76 -14.31 17.26
CA ARG A 214 5.65 -14.87 16.48
C ARG A 214 4.33 -14.54 17.13
N THR A 215 3.47 -13.88 16.39
CA THR A 215 2.12 -13.57 16.86
C THR A 215 1.18 -14.76 16.68
N ASP A 216 0.09 -14.78 17.44
CA ASP A 216 -0.94 -15.82 17.35
C ASP A 216 -1.54 -15.89 15.95
N SER A 217 -1.75 -14.74 15.28
CA SER A 217 -2.26 -14.71 13.93
C SER A 217 -1.26 -15.26 12.91
N GLU A 218 0.04 -14.99 13.05
CA GLU A 218 1.08 -15.60 12.22
C GLU A 218 1.08 -17.13 12.35
N VAL A 219 1.06 -17.64 13.57
CA VAL A 219 1.08 -19.09 13.85
C VAL A 219 -0.17 -19.78 13.31
N ARG A 220 -1.35 -19.20 13.56
CA ARG A 220 -2.64 -19.82 13.25
C ARG A 220 -3.05 -19.69 11.79
N LEU A 221 -2.71 -18.56 11.12
CA LEU A 221 -3.25 -18.22 9.79
C LEU A 221 -2.24 -18.35 8.66
N THR A 222 -0.95 -18.53 8.95
CA THR A 222 0.06 -18.71 7.91
C THR A 222 -0.03 -20.10 7.30
N LYS A 223 -0.45 -20.17 6.03
CA LYS A 223 -0.56 -21.44 5.28
C LYS A 223 0.80 -22.03 4.88
N VAL A 224 1.79 -21.19 4.64
CA VAL A 224 3.14 -21.61 4.21
C VAL A 224 4.15 -21.11 5.22
N PRO A 225 4.66 -21.97 6.10
CA PRO A 225 5.67 -21.60 7.08
C PRO A 225 6.89 -20.92 6.42
N GLY A 226 7.45 -19.91 7.08
CA GLY A 226 8.64 -19.20 6.60
C GLY A 226 8.41 -18.24 5.42
N ARG A 227 7.19 -18.13 4.86
CA ARG A 227 6.93 -17.20 3.73
C ARG A 227 7.23 -15.74 4.11
N MET A 228 6.80 -15.29 5.28
CA MET A 228 7.05 -13.94 5.75
C MET A 228 8.52 -13.69 6.07
N ASP A 229 9.19 -14.69 6.65
CA ASP A 229 10.62 -14.63 6.95
C ASP A 229 11.46 -14.43 5.68
N ARG A 230 11.06 -15.10 4.59
CA ARG A 230 11.72 -14.91 3.29
C ARG A 230 11.57 -13.47 2.79
N TYR A 231 10.39 -12.88 2.88
CA TYR A 231 10.20 -11.48 2.46
C TYR A 231 11.08 -10.53 3.28
N TRP A 232 11.16 -10.73 4.60
CA TRP A 232 12.04 -9.92 5.45
C TRP A 232 13.52 -10.16 5.14
N ARG A 233 13.97 -11.41 5.02
CA ARG A 233 15.35 -11.74 4.63
C ARG A 233 15.74 -11.13 3.29
N ASP A 234 14.84 -11.16 2.31
CA ASP A 234 15.10 -10.63 0.98
C ASP A 234 15.14 -9.08 0.99
N PHE A 235 14.34 -8.44 1.85
CA PHE A 235 14.22 -6.99 1.94
C PHE A 235 15.25 -6.33 2.87
N LEU A 236 15.46 -6.86 4.06
CA LEU A 236 16.33 -6.27 5.08
C LEU A 236 17.82 -6.32 4.67
N PRO A 237 18.67 -5.45 5.25
CA PRO A 237 20.10 -5.54 5.07
C PRO A 237 20.64 -6.92 5.44
N GLU A 238 21.79 -7.29 4.89
CA GLU A 238 22.44 -8.56 5.23
C GLU A 238 22.78 -8.61 6.73
N GLY A 239 22.45 -9.74 7.38
CA GLY A 239 22.65 -9.95 8.81
C GLY A 239 21.60 -9.30 9.72
N ALA A 240 20.66 -8.52 9.19
CA ALA A 240 19.55 -7.99 9.99
C ALA A 240 18.47 -9.04 10.21
N ASP A 241 17.85 -9.01 11.38
CA ASP A 241 16.70 -9.82 11.77
C ASP A 241 15.37 -9.03 11.65
N ARG A 242 14.27 -9.64 12.06
CA ARG A 242 12.94 -9.04 11.97
C ARG A 242 12.68 -7.95 13.00
N ASP A 243 13.56 -7.75 13.99
CA ASP A 243 13.50 -6.63 14.94
C ASP A 243 14.17 -5.37 14.39
N HIS A 244 14.74 -5.43 13.17
CA HIS A 244 15.20 -4.23 12.46
C HIS A 244 14.08 -3.18 12.36
N PRO A 245 14.38 -1.88 12.57
CA PRO A 245 13.37 -0.79 12.59
C PRO A 245 12.47 -0.71 11.35
N ALA A 246 12.96 -1.16 10.19
CA ALA A 246 12.15 -1.24 8.97
C ALA A 246 11.01 -2.27 9.07
N ALA A 247 11.13 -3.30 9.90
CA ALA A 247 10.11 -4.32 10.12
C ALA A 247 9.34 -4.07 11.42
N ASN A 248 10.05 -3.90 12.54
CA ASN A 248 9.49 -3.74 13.88
C ASN A 248 9.48 -2.28 14.32
N VAL A 249 8.54 -1.49 13.76
CA VAL A 249 8.38 -0.07 14.11
C VAL A 249 7.89 0.14 15.55
N CYS A 250 7.25 -0.90 16.14
CA CYS A 250 6.65 -0.80 17.48
C CYS A 250 7.64 -1.13 18.61
N GLY A 251 8.63 -1.99 18.33
CA GLY A 251 9.57 -2.50 19.35
C GLY A 251 10.84 -1.68 19.44
N THR A 252 11.46 -1.40 18.31
CA THR A 252 12.76 -0.70 18.20
C THR A 252 12.62 0.56 17.35
N GLY A 253 11.38 0.92 17.06
CA GLY A 253 11.05 1.95 16.12
C GLY A 253 11.44 3.36 16.56
N ARG A 254 11.48 4.21 15.60
CA ARG A 254 11.75 5.62 15.74
C ARG A 254 10.64 6.29 16.55
N ASP A 255 10.98 7.12 17.52
CA ASP A 255 10.00 7.93 18.25
C ASP A 255 9.40 8.97 17.29
N VAL A 256 8.11 8.85 17.02
CA VAL A 256 7.36 9.79 16.19
C VAL A 256 6.52 10.79 17.00
N THR A 257 6.62 10.76 18.35
CA THR A 257 5.83 11.59 19.25
C THR A 257 5.96 13.07 18.93
N HIS A 258 7.16 13.53 18.64
CA HIS A 258 7.49 14.92 18.32
C HIS A 258 7.15 15.34 16.88
N LEU A 259 6.85 14.39 16.00
CA LEU A 259 6.56 14.67 14.59
C LEU A 259 5.13 15.17 14.39
N ARG A 260 4.92 16.04 13.42
CA ARG A 260 3.57 16.37 12.90
C ARG A 260 3.09 15.27 11.96
N PHE A 261 2.99 14.03 12.49
CA PHE A 261 2.57 12.89 11.72
C PHE A 261 1.08 13.01 11.33
N PRO A 262 0.71 12.78 10.06
CA PRO A 262 -0.66 12.97 9.61
C PRO A 262 -1.60 11.91 10.21
N PRO A 263 -2.92 12.18 10.23
CA PRO A 263 -3.92 11.16 10.53
C PRO A 263 -3.75 9.92 9.67
N CYS A 264 -3.90 8.73 10.29
CA CYS A 264 -3.63 7.45 9.67
C CYS A 264 -4.89 6.59 9.61
N LEU A 265 -5.27 6.10 8.41
CA LEU A 265 -6.23 5.03 8.25
C LEU A 265 -5.50 3.69 8.21
N VAL A 266 -5.85 2.76 9.10
CA VAL A 266 -5.32 1.38 9.11
C VAL A 266 -6.44 0.40 8.88
N VAL A 267 -6.32 -0.38 7.81
CA VAL A 267 -7.24 -1.47 7.48
C VAL A 267 -6.69 -2.78 8.03
N VAL A 268 -7.52 -3.50 8.79
CA VAL A 268 -7.18 -4.79 9.42
C VAL A 268 -8.14 -5.88 8.94
N GLY A 269 -7.60 -7.01 8.49
CA GLY A 269 -8.38 -8.18 8.11
C GLY A 269 -8.39 -9.24 9.23
N GLY A 270 -9.57 -9.72 9.65
CA GLY A 270 -9.68 -10.69 10.74
C GLY A 270 -9.15 -12.11 10.40
N ARG A 271 -8.90 -12.39 9.12
CA ARG A 271 -8.26 -13.62 8.63
C ARG A 271 -6.90 -13.36 8.01
N ASP A 272 -6.31 -12.20 8.27
CA ASP A 272 -4.98 -11.83 7.84
C ASP A 272 -3.94 -12.33 8.87
N PRO A 273 -2.91 -13.10 8.47
CA PRO A 273 -1.84 -13.47 9.38
C PRO A 273 -1.07 -12.27 9.95
N LEU A 274 -1.13 -11.10 9.31
CA LEU A 274 -0.46 -9.88 9.76
C LEU A 274 -1.30 -9.05 10.77
N GLN A 275 -2.54 -9.46 11.08
CA GLN A 275 -3.48 -8.64 11.85
C GLN A 275 -2.97 -8.22 13.23
N ASP A 276 -2.21 -9.08 13.92
CA ASP A 276 -1.72 -8.74 15.25
C ASP A 276 -0.63 -7.67 15.18
N TRP A 277 0.27 -7.72 14.17
CA TRP A 277 1.23 -6.67 13.92
C TRP A 277 0.56 -5.35 13.49
N GLN A 278 -0.52 -5.42 12.69
CA GLN A 278 -1.31 -4.24 12.33
C GLN A 278 -1.97 -3.60 13.55
N ARG A 279 -2.48 -4.40 14.49
CA ARG A 279 -3.03 -3.91 15.76
C ARG A 279 -1.96 -3.31 16.68
N ARG A 280 -0.78 -3.94 16.78
CA ARG A 280 0.37 -3.38 17.52
C ARG A 280 0.79 -2.04 16.92
N TYR A 281 0.83 -1.92 15.60
CA TYR A 281 1.11 -0.67 14.92
C TYR A 281 0.09 0.43 15.24
N VAL A 282 -1.20 0.11 15.24
CA VAL A 282 -2.26 1.04 15.64
C VAL A 282 -2.06 1.51 17.08
N GLU A 283 -1.79 0.58 18.00
CA GLU A 283 -1.62 0.92 19.40
C GLU A 283 -0.37 1.76 19.63
N TRP A 284 0.73 1.43 18.97
CA TRP A 284 1.95 2.22 19.00
C TRP A 284 1.72 3.67 18.52
N LEU A 285 1.03 3.87 17.39
CA LEU A 285 0.69 5.21 16.91
C LEU A 285 -0.15 5.98 17.93
N ARG A 286 -1.13 5.33 18.56
CA ARG A 286 -1.97 5.93 19.62
C ARG A 286 -1.14 6.32 20.83
N THR A 287 -0.22 5.46 21.27
CA THR A 287 0.72 5.75 22.36
C THR A 287 1.62 6.95 22.03
N CYS A 288 1.99 7.11 20.77
CA CYS A 288 2.69 8.30 20.27
C CYS A 288 1.78 9.53 20.08
N GLY A 289 0.51 9.47 20.49
CA GLY A 289 -0.45 10.58 20.37
C GLY A 289 -0.88 10.89 18.95
N LYS A 290 -0.80 9.91 18.01
CA LYS A 290 -1.18 10.15 16.61
C LYS A 290 -2.63 9.77 16.35
N PRO A 291 -3.38 10.56 15.55
CA PRO A 291 -4.75 10.23 15.17
C PRO A 291 -4.78 8.96 14.29
N VAL A 292 -5.46 7.90 14.76
CA VAL A 292 -5.56 6.64 14.03
C VAL A 292 -7.01 6.22 13.88
N PHE A 293 -7.43 6.01 12.65
CA PHE A 293 -8.72 5.49 12.25
C PHE A 293 -8.54 4.03 11.84
N VAL A 294 -9.29 3.14 12.45
CA VAL A 294 -9.18 1.69 12.21
C VAL A 294 -10.44 1.19 11.55
N VAL A 295 -10.27 0.51 10.41
CA VAL A 295 -11.34 -0.24 9.76
C VAL A 295 -11.02 -1.72 9.85
N HIS A 296 -11.94 -2.50 10.46
CA HIS A 296 -11.78 -3.93 10.66
C HIS A 296 -12.80 -4.70 9.81
N TYR A 297 -12.28 -5.59 8.97
CA TYR A 297 -13.07 -6.54 8.15
C TYR A 297 -12.91 -7.96 8.74
N PRO A 298 -13.87 -8.46 9.55
CA PRO A 298 -13.70 -9.69 10.34
C PRO A 298 -13.42 -10.93 9.49
N ASN A 299 -13.94 -10.97 8.27
CA ASN A 299 -13.82 -12.10 7.35
C ASN A 299 -12.76 -11.91 6.25
N ALA A 300 -12.14 -10.73 6.17
CA ALA A 300 -11.16 -10.43 5.14
C ALA A 300 -9.84 -11.15 5.41
N PHE A 301 -9.33 -11.82 4.38
CA PHE A 301 -7.99 -12.39 4.32
C PHE A 301 -6.99 -11.34 3.80
N HIS A 302 -5.69 -11.66 3.84
CA HIS A 302 -4.66 -10.75 3.34
C HIS A 302 -4.83 -10.48 1.84
N ALA A 303 -4.76 -9.20 1.44
CA ALA A 303 -4.94 -8.73 0.07
C ALA A 303 -6.34 -8.96 -0.52
N PHE A 304 -7.41 -8.97 0.30
CA PHE A 304 -8.79 -9.08 -0.18
C PHE A 304 -9.16 -8.00 -1.21
N TYR A 305 -8.52 -6.86 -1.15
CA TYR A 305 -8.67 -5.73 -2.09
C TYR A 305 -8.18 -6.03 -3.53
N ALA A 306 -7.55 -7.18 -3.75
CA ALA A 306 -7.25 -7.67 -5.10
C ALA A 306 -8.45 -8.35 -5.79
N PHE A 307 -9.60 -8.47 -5.09
CA PHE A 307 -10.76 -9.24 -5.52
C PHE A 307 -12.01 -8.37 -5.59
N PRO A 308 -12.24 -7.68 -6.72
CA PRO A 308 -13.36 -6.74 -6.86
C PRO A 308 -14.75 -7.38 -6.77
N GLU A 309 -14.86 -8.71 -6.91
CA GLU A 309 -16.08 -9.46 -6.71
C GLU A 309 -16.48 -9.61 -5.23
N LEU A 310 -15.61 -9.27 -4.28
CA LEU A 310 -15.93 -9.32 -2.86
C LEU A 310 -16.64 -8.04 -2.42
N PRO A 311 -17.70 -8.16 -1.60
CA PRO A 311 -18.36 -6.97 -1.01
C PRO A 311 -17.39 -6.08 -0.23
N ASP A 312 -16.43 -6.67 0.49
CA ASP A 312 -15.42 -5.95 1.29
C ASP A 312 -14.53 -5.05 0.43
N PHE A 313 -14.31 -5.37 -0.86
CA PHE A 313 -13.59 -4.49 -1.80
C PHE A 313 -14.31 -3.14 -1.96
N HIS A 314 -15.62 -3.16 -2.18
CA HIS A 314 -16.41 -1.94 -2.37
C HIS A 314 -16.56 -1.15 -1.07
N LEU A 315 -16.68 -1.83 0.06
CA LEU A 315 -16.70 -1.19 1.37
C LEU A 315 -15.36 -0.51 1.68
N LEU A 316 -14.25 -1.14 1.33
CA LEU A 316 -12.91 -0.54 1.47
C LEU A 316 -12.81 0.80 0.72
N LEU A 317 -13.26 0.83 -0.54
CA LEU A 317 -13.23 2.07 -1.33
C LEU A 317 -14.08 3.18 -0.69
N GLN A 318 -15.24 2.84 -0.11
CA GLN A 318 -16.08 3.77 0.61
C GLN A 318 -15.42 4.27 1.91
N ASP A 319 -14.80 3.38 2.69
CA ASP A 319 -14.12 3.74 3.93
C ASP A 319 -12.92 4.65 3.65
N VAL A 320 -12.12 4.35 2.59
CA VAL A 320 -11.01 5.22 2.15
C VAL A 320 -11.54 6.59 1.69
N ALA A 321 -12.61 6.61 0.87
CA ALA A 321 -13.20 7.86 0.41
C ALA A 321 -13.74 8.71 1.56
N SER A 322 -14.34 8.08 2.57
CA SER A 322 -14.85 8.76 3.77
C SER A 322 -13.72 9.36 4.59
N PHE A 323 -12.64 8.59 4.82
CA PHE A 323 -11.45 9.08 5.51
C PHE A 323 -10.83 10.28 4.78
N VAL A 324 -10.58 10.16 3.47
CA VAL A 324 -10.01 11.25 2.67
C VAL A 324 -10.87 12.50 2.76
N ARG A 325 -12.19 12.37 2.61
CA ARG A 325 -13.12 13.51 2.71
C ARG A 325 -13.09 14.18 4.08
N GLU A 326 -13.04 13.39 5.17
CA GLU A 326 -12.96 13.94 6.53
C GLU A 326 -11.66 14.73 6.74
N GLN A 327 -10.52 14.20 6.24
CA GLN A 327 -9.26 14.93 6.37
C GLN A 327 -9.27 16.22 5.54
N LEU A 328 -9.82 16.22 4.33
CA LEU A 328 -9.90 17.41 3.49
C LEU A 328 -10.79 18.51 4.07
N ASN A 329 -11.80 18.15 4.86
CA ASN A 329 -12.67 19.13 5.54
C ASN A 329 -12.05 19.70 6.83
N SER A 330 -10.97 19.10 7.32
CA SER A 330 -10.28 19.50 8.55
C SER A 330 -9.09 20.44 8.27
N TYR A 331 -8.73 20.60 7.01
CA TYR A 331 -7.71 21.50 6.48
C TYR A 331 -8.34 22.70 5.77
#